data_3c51bb877c598c616ff65fd8800c833d
#
_entry.id   3c51bb877c598c616ff65fd8800c833d
#
_cell.length_a   1.000
_cell.length_b   1.000
_cell.length_c   1.000
_cell.angle_alpha   90.00
_cell.angle_beta   90.00
_cell.angle_gamma   90.00
#
_symmetry.space_group_name_H-M   'P 1'
#
loop_
_entity.id
_entity.type
_entity.pdbx_description
1 polymer ?
#
loop_
_entity_poly.entity_id
_entity_poly.type
_entity_poly.pdbx_seq_one_letter_code
_entity_poly.pdbx_strand_id
1 'polypeptide(L)'
;MGPIALFDKSFLQSLSLDESVWFDHFFLPVVSPLFFVETLADLAKQRKDGSRTPEDEVRVIADKTPVLSGAPCVHHAQLCIANLLGHEAPDLGQIPVAGGRPVRGADGKPGVVFQNSPEAEAFARWQRGQFHEVEHGIASNWRAMLSELNLPEVAQRMRALGITPQTCRTVREAYGIAAALVHSRNEPEHQVGLLFSFIKVPRHLQGPILHRWSLAGFPPLARYASYAAHVLMVEIFFQIALAANLISTERPSNRADIAYLFYLPFCHVFISGDKLHRLCAPEFLSKEQDFVWAPELKGDLGRINRELLMSSELDRQVGLHKLAPRPPGDQSSLTVALWKKHAPGSSEADVERLPMSPEAERKLVEHLNSFAKAPTDLDVAGIPSDELQSVSIERLVPARKGSWWLIPKKVADAEGREDA
;
A
#
# COMPACT_ATOMS: atom_id res chain seq x y z
N MET A 1 13.85 10.52 1.63
CA MET A 1 12.71 9.58 1.83
C MET A 1 13.24 8.17 1.66
N GLY A 2 12.72 7.21 2.43
CA GLY A 2 13.13 5.80 2.37
C GLY A 2 12.49 5.01 1.22
N PRO A 3 12.79 3.70 1.12
CA PRO A 3 12.20 2.82 0.14
C PRO A 3 10.68 2.74 0.28
N ILE A 4 9.96 2.65 -0.85
CA ILE A 4 8.52 2.39 -0.85
C ILE A 4 8.28 0.93 -0.49
N ALA A 5 7.53 0.69 0.58
CA ALA A 5 7.30 -0.63 1.14
C ALA A 5 5.81 -1.01 1.11
N LEU A 6 5.46 -2.00 0.30
CA LEU A 6 4.19 -2.71 0.45
C LEU A 6 4.32 -3.71 1.61
N PHE A 7 3.31 -3.80 2.44
CA PHE A 7 3.29 -4.73 3.57
C PHE A 7 1.91 -5.36 3.73
N ASP A 8 1.88 -6.56 4.30
CA ASP A 8 0.65 -7.23 4.67
C ASP A 8 0.33 -7.04 6.17
N LYS A 9 -0.89 -7.40 6.55
CA LYS A 9 -1.33 -7.30 7.95
C LYS A 9 -0.45 -8.14 8.89
N SER A 10 0.01 -9.32 8.45
CA SER A 10 0.79 -10.24 9.28
C SER A 10 2.12 -9.63 9.73
N PHE A 11 2.77 -8.87 8.84
CA PHE A 11 3.99 -8.13 9.18
C PHE A 11 3.72 -7.08 10.26
N LEU A 12 2.77 -6.18 10.04
CA LEU A 12 2.49 -5.10 10.99
C LEU A 12 2.03 -5.66 12.35
N GLN A 13 1.23 -6.73 12.33
CA GLN A 13 0.80 -7.43 13.54
C GLN A 13 1.99 -7.97 14.34
N SER A 14 3.03 -8.45 13.66
CA SER A 14 4.22 -9.03 14.29
C SER A 14 5.10 -8.01 15.02
N LEU A 15 5.09 -6.74 14.61
CA LEU A 15 5.91 -5.69 15.20
C LEU A 15 5.44 -5.36 16.64
N SER A 16 6.35 -4.86 17.47
CA SER A 16 6.02 -4.05 18.64
C SER A 16 5.56 -2.66 18.22
N LEU A 17 5.01 -1.87 19.14
CA LEU A 17 4.63 -0.49 18.86
C LEU A 17 5.85 0.33 18.43
N ASP A 18 6.96 0.22 19.16
CA ASP A 18 8.21 0.93 18.88
C ASP A 18 8.84 0.52 17.54
N GLU A 19 8.83 -0.79 17.21
CA GLU A 19 9.30 -1.28 15.91
C GLU A 19 8.46 -0.71 14.77
N SER A 20 7.13 -0.55 14.97
CA SER A 20 6.26 0.06 13.97
C SER A 20 6.56 1.54 13.71
N VAL A 21 7.06 2.27 14.72
CA VAL A 21 7.53 3.65 14.57
C VAL A 21 8.74 3.70 13.63
N TRP A 22 9.71 2.82 13.82
CA TRP A 22 10.91 2.77 12.96
C TRP A 22 10.58 2.30 11.55
N PHE A 23 9.62 1.40 11.37
CA PHE A 23 9.12 1.04 10.05
C PHE A 23 8.52 2.26 9.34
N ASP A 24 7.62 3.00 10.00
CA ASP A 24 6.99 4.21 9.44
C ASP A 24 8.01 5.34 9.18
N HIS A 25 9.09 5.40 9.98
CA HIS A 25 10.10 6.43 9.84
C HIS A 25 11.10 6.15 8.69
N PHE A 26 11.54 4.90 8.55
CA PHE A 26 12.54 4.55 7.56
C PHE A 26 12.00 4.12 6.20
N PHE A 27 10.72 3.79 6.09
CA PHE A 27 10.11 3.40 4.84
C PHE A 27 8.98 4.37 4.45
N LEU A 28 8.54 4.28 3.21
CA LEU A 28 7.32 4.91 2.71
C LEU A 28 6.25 3.83 2.53
N PRO A 29 5.44 3.54 3.57
CA PRO A 29 4.51 2.42 3.54
C PRO A 29 3.34 2.63 2.59
N VAL A 30 3.06 1.64 1.74
CA VAL A 30 1.86 1.57 0.90
C VAL A 30 0.73 0.97 1.72
N VAL A 31 -0.19 1.80 2.18
CA VAL A 31 -1.39 1.33 2.89
C VAL A 31 -2.43 0.90 1.85
N SER A 32 -2.45 -0.40 1.53
CA SER A 32 -3.39 -0.93 0.54
C SER A 32 -4.81 -0.98 1.09
N PRO A 33 -5.85 -0.85 0.25
CA PRO A 33 -7.24 -1.06 0.67
C PRO A 33 -7.48 -2.45 1.26
N LEU A 34 -6.70 -3.45 0.86
CA LEU A 34 -6.76 -4.80 1.43
C LEU A 34 -6.37 -4.81 2.90
N PHE A 35 -5.28 -4.11 3.25
CA PHE A 35 -4.84 -3.99 4.64
C PHE A 35 -5.95 -3.41 5.54
N PHE A 36 -6.64 -2.36 5.06
CA PHE A 36 -7.77 -1.76 5.77
C PHE A 36 -8.90 -2.76 5.97
N VAL A 37 -9.36 -3.40 4.88
CA VAL A 37 -10.50 -4.34 4.92
C VAL A 37 -10.16 -5.58 5.75
N GLU A 38 -8.95 -6.12 5.66
CA GLU A 38 -8.52 -7.27 6.48
C GLU A 38 -8.43 -6.92 7.96
N THR A 39 -8.01 -5.68 8.28
CA THR A 39 -8.00 -5.21 9.67
C THR A 39 -9.42 -5.07 10.19
N LEU A 40 -10.29 -4.42 9.42
CA LEU A 40 -11.71 -4.28 9.74
C LEU A 40 -12.40 -5.64 9.92
N ALA A 41 -12.09 -6.62 9.07
CA ALA A 41 -12.66 -7.96 9.13
C ALA A 41 -12.38 -8.71 10.45
N ASP A 42 -11.41 -8.25 11.22
CA ASP A 42 -11.12 -8.80 12.53
C ASP A 42 -12.24 -8.52 13.56
N LEU A 43 -13.06 -7.46 13.36
CA LEU A 43 -14.25 -7.21 14.17
C LEU A 43 -15.27 -8.35 14.15
N ALA A 44 -15.29 -9.15 13.07
CA ALA A 44 -16.19 -10.30 12.96
C ALA A 44 -15.51 -11.65 13.30
N LYS A 45 -14.33 -11.63 13.91
CA LYS A 45 -13.68 -12.86 14.41
C LYS A 45 -14.43 -13.42 15.62
N GLN A 46 -14.63 -14.74 15.63
CA GLN A 46 -15.11 -15.43 16.83
C GLN A 46 -14.04 -15.34 17.91
N ARG A 47 -14.46 -14.87 19.09
CA ARG A 47 -13.60 -14.82 20.26
C ARG A 47 -13.27 -16.24 20.72
N LYS A 48 -12.00 -16.51 20.94
CA LYS A 48 -11.55 -17.72 21.63
C LYS A 48 -11.42 -17.41 23.13
N ASP A 49 -11.73 -18.38 23.97
CA ASP A 49 -11.60 -18.22 25.42
C ASP A 49 -10.19 -17.75 25.80
N GLY A 50 -10.11 -16.71 26.64
CA GLY A 50 -8.85 -16.08 27.06
C GLY A 50 -8.17 -15.18 26.03
N SER A 51 -8.74 -15.02 24.82
CA SER A 51 -8.22 -14.10 23.80
C SER A 51 -8.73 -12.66 23.99
N ARG A 52 -8.06 -11.70 23.31
CA ARG A 52 -8.52 -10.31 23.21
C ARG A 52 -9.89 -10.25 22.55
N THR A 53 -10.61 -9.15 22.80
CA THR A 53 -11.84 -8.88 22.03
C THR A 53 -11.49 -8.59 20.56
N PRO A 54 -12.44 -8.75 19.62
CA PRO A 54 -12.25 -8.36 18.23
C PRO A 54 -11.82 -6.88 18.09
N GLU A 55 -12.42 -6.01 18.88
CA GLU A 55 -12.10 -4.58 18.93
C GLU A 55 -10.66 -4.32 19.41
N ASP A 56 -10.21 -5.06 20.43
CA ASP A 56 -8.81 -4.98 20.92
C ASP A 56 -7.82 -5.47 19.86
N GLU A 57 -8.16 -6.51 19.10
CA GLU A 57 -7.30 -6.98 17.99
C GLU A 57 -7.15 -5.90 16.92
N VAL A 58 -8.26 -5.25 16.51
CA VAL A 58 -8.25 -4.16 15.55
C VAL A 58 -7.48 -2.96 16.10
N ARG A 59 -7.69 -2.59 17.38
CA ARG A 59 -6.98 -1.49 18.03
C ARG A 59 -5.47 -1.69 18.01
N VAL A 60 -4.99 -2.88 18.35
CA VAL A 60 -3.55 -3.21 18.32
C VAL A 60 -2.94 -3.02 16.93
N ILE A 61 -3.66 -3.32 15.86
CA ILE A 61 -3.20 -3.06 14.49
C ILE A 61 -3.26 -1.56 14.19
N ALA A 62 -4.36 -0.89 14.56
CA ALA A 62 -4.53 0.54 14.37
C ALA A 62 -3.41 1.35 15.05
N ASP A 63 -3.03 0.99 16.27
CA ASP A 63 -1.92 1.62 17.02
C ASP A 63 -0.59 1.54 16.26
N LYS A 64 -0.38 0.50 15.46
CA LYS A 64 0.85 0.30 14.69
C LYS A 64 0.79 0.89 13.28
N THR A 65 -0.41 1.27 12.80
CA THR A 65 -0.58 1.79 11.44
C THR A 65 0.30 3.02 11.21
N PRO A 66 0.99 3.11 10.06
CA PRO A 66 1.84 4.24 9.71
C PRO A 66 1.08 5.58 9.70
N VAL A 67 1.64 6.61 10.32
CA VAL A 67 1.07 7.96 10.42
C VAL A 67 2.02 9.06 9.90
N LEU A 68 3.33 8.76 9.81
CA LEU A 68 4.34 9.72 9.35
C LEU A 68 4.44 9.77 7.83
N SER A 69 4.60 8.61 7.23
CA SER A 69 4.94 8.49 5.81
C SER A 69 4.00 7.58 5.02
N GLY A 70 3.18 6.76 5.69
CA GLY A 70 2.22 5.86 5.04
C GLY A 70 1.26 6.60 4.10
N ALA A 71 1.03 6.08 2.90
CA ALA A 71 0.11 6.65 1.93
C ALA A 71 -1.00 5.63 1.57
N PRO A 72 -2.29 6.05 1.64
CA PRO A 72 -3.40 5.21 1.20
C PRO A 72 -3.35 5.05 -0.31
N CYS A 73 -3.30 3.79 -0.76
CA CYS A 73 -3.28 3.48 -2.19
C CYS A 73 -4.71 3.40 -2.75
N VAL A 74 -4.87 3.80 -4.00
CA VAL A 74 -6.13 3.65 -4.74
C VAL A 74 -6.45 2.16 -4.91
N HIS A 75 -7.74 1.80 -4.87
CA HIS A 75 -8.18 0.42 -5.05
C HIS A 75 -7.84 -0.09 -6.46
N HIS A 76 -7.30 -1.29 -6.56
CA HIS A 76 -6.82 -1.88 -7.83
C HIS A 76 -7.86 -1.86 -8.96
N ALA A 77 -9.15 -2.09 -8.67
CA ALA A 77 -10.19 -2.05 -9.71
C ALA A 77 -10.38 -0.63 -10.29
N GLN A 78 -10.27 0.41 -9.47
CA GLN A 78 -10.33 1.81 -9.93
C GLN A 78 -9.11 2.13 -10.79
N LEU A 79 -7.92 1.69 -10.38
CA LEU A 79 -6.69 1.85 -11.17
C LEU A 79 -6.77 1.13 -12.52
N CYS A 80 -7.32 -0.10 -12.55
CA CYS A 80 -7.55 -0.83 -13.80
C CYS A 80 -8.50 -0.08 -14.74
N ILE A 81 -9.63 0.41 -14.21
CA ILE A 81 -10.61 1.16 -14.99
C ILE A 81 -9.98 2.45 -15.53
N ALA A 82 -9.28 3.21 -14.70
CA ALA A 82 -8.57 4.41 -15.12
C ALA A 82 -7.53 4.10 -16.21
N ASN A 83 -6.74 3.04 -16.04
CA ASN A 83 -5.74 2.60 -17.01
C ASN A 83 -6.38 2.17 -18.34
N LEU A 84 -7.51 1.46 -18.32
CA LEU A 84 -8.28 1.12 -19.52
C LEU A 84 -8.87 2.36 -20.21
N LEU A 85 -9.20 3.41 -19.48
CA LEU A 85 -9.67 4.70 -20.00
C LEU A 85 -8.53 5.61 -20.45
N GLY A 86 -7.27 5.21 -20.26
CA GLY A 86 -6.09 5.89 -20.80
C GLY A 86 -5.30 6.71 -19.83
N HIS A 87 -5.64 6.66 -18.55
CA HIS A 87 -4.78 7.22 -17.53
C HIS A 87 -3.58 6.30 -17.31
N GLU A 88 -2.39 6.87 -17.26
CA GLU A 88 -1.20 6.11 -16.92
C GLU A 88 -1.27 5.64 -15.46
N ALA A 89 -0.95 4.38 -15.25
CA ALA A 89 -0.72 3.88 -13.89
C ALA A 89 0.73 4.19 -13.52
N PRO A 90 1.00 4.68 -12.29
CA PRO A 90 2.36 4.93 -11.87
C PRO A 90 3.19 3.64 -11.88
N ASP A 91 4.46 3.82 -12.18
CA ASP A 91 5.46 2.76 -12.16
C ASP A 91 6.16 2.66 -10.79
N LEU A 92 7.20 1.83 -10.75
CA LEU A 92 8.06 1.65 -9.61
C LEU A 92 8.54 2.99 -9.00
N GLY A 93 8.34 3.14 -7.71
CA GLY A 93 8.71 4.36 -6.98
C GLY A 93 7.61 5.42 -6.89
N GLN A 94 6.39 5.11 -7.31
CA GLN A 94 5.25 6.01 -7.21
C GLN A 94 4.04 5.29 -6.63
N ILE A 95 3.49 5.81 -5.55
CA ILE A 95 2.24 5.29 -4.97
C ILE A 95 1.06 6.05 -5.59
N PRO A 96 0.08 5.36 -6.19
CA PRO A 96 -1.17 5.99 -6.61
C PRO A 96 -2.00 6.34 -5.36
N VAL A 97 -1.77 7.53 -4.81
CA VAL A 97 -2.40 7.97 -3.56
C VAL A 97 -3.88 8.27 -3.77
N ALA A 98 -4.72 7.73 -2.90
CA ALA A 98 -6.17 7.97 -2.93
C ALA A 98 -6.53 9.33 -2.31
N GLY A 99 -7.62 9.94 -2.80
CA GLY A 99 -8.29 11.07 -2.13
C GLY A 99 -7.70 12.44 -2.42
N GLY A 100 -6.89 12.61 -3.46
CA GLY A 100 -6.37 13.91 -3.86
C GLY A 100 -7.47 14.88 -4.31
N ARG A 101 -7.47 16.10 -3.78
CA ARG A 101 -8.37 17.18 -4.14
C ARG A 101 -7.63 18.20 -5.01
N PRO A 102 -8.05 18.39 -6.29
CA PRO A 102 -7.43 19.38 -7.16
C PRO A 102 -7.72 20.80 -6.65
N VAL A 103 -6.71 21.65 -6.64
CA VAL A 103 -6.80 23.02 -6.17
C VAL A 103 -5.95 23.96 -7.03
N ARG A 104 -6.27 25.26 -6.99
CA ARG A 104 -5.41 26.30 -7.53
C ARG A 104 -4.90 27.18 -6.39
N GLY A 105 -3.59 27.28 -6.27
CA GLY A 105 -2.96 28.13 -5.26
C GLY A 105 -3.28 29.61 -5.46
N ALA A 106 -3.03 30.41 -4.45
CA ALA A 106 -3.19 31.88 -4.53
C ALA A 106 -2.30 32.51 -5.61
N ASP A 107 -1.21 31.85 -5.97
CA ASP A 107 -0.30 32.23 -7.07
C ASP A 107 -0.78 31.76 -8.46
N GLY A 108 -1.97 31.17 -8.55
CA GLY A 108 -2.58 30.66 -9.77
C GLY A 108 -2.08 29.29 -10.21
N LYS A 109 -1.16 28.67 -9.49
CA LYS A 109 -0.56 27.38 -9.88
C LYS A 109 -1.47 26.21 -9.57
N PRO A 110 -1.58 25.24 -10.50
CA PRO A 110 -2.35 24.03 -10.28
C PRO A 110 -1.63 23.06 -9.33
N GLY A 111 -2.41 22.37 -8.51
CA GLY A 111 -1.84 21.37 -7.63
C GLY A 111 -2.90 20.47 -6.99
N VAL A 112 -2.45 19.57 -6.15
CA VAL A 112 -3.31 18.59 -5.45
C VAL A 112 -3.02 18.61 -3.95
N VAL A 113 -4.09 18.62 -3.16
CA VAL A 113 -4.04 18.48 -1.70
C VAL A 113 -4.61 17.13 -1.31
N PHE A 114 -3.80 16.32 -0.64
CA PHE A 114 -4.23 15.09 -0.01
C PHE A 114 -4.51 15.38 1.46
N GLN A 115 -5.74 15.18 1.87
CA GLN A 115 -6.17 15.27 3.27
C GLN A 115 -6.25 13.88 3.90
N ASN A 116 -6.54 13.81 5.20
CA ASN A 116 -6.78 12.52 5.84
C ASN A 116 -7.87 11.75 5.09
N SER A 117 -7.53 10.52 4.68
CA SER A 117 -8.50 9.65 4.04
C SER A 117 -9.52 9.13 5.07
N PRO A 118 -10.72 8.70 4.63
CA PRO A 118 -11.67 8.04 5.52
C PRO A 118 -11.08 6.84 6.27
N GLU A 119 -10.15 6.12 5.66
CA GLU A 119 -9.42 5.01 6.27
C GLU A 119 -8.50 5.51 7.38
N ALA A 120 -7.78 6.60 7.18
CA ALA A 120 -6.92 7.20 8.21
C ALA A 120 -7.76 7.69 9.42
N GLU A 121 -8.92 8.29 9.16
CA GLU A 121 -9.87 8.68 10.19
C GLU A 121 -10.43 7.47 10.95
N ALA A 122 -10.71 6.37 10.24
CA ALA A 122 -11.17 5.13 10.86
C ALA A 122 -10.07 4.55 11.78
N PHE A 123 -8.83 4.47 11.32
CA PHE A 123 -7.72 4.02 12.17
C PHE A 123 -7.55 4.88 13.42
N ALA A 124 -7.64 6.22 13.29
CA ALA A 124 -7.55 7.14 14.43
C ALA A 124 -8.70 6.94 15.43
N ARG A 125 -9.91 6.57 15.00
CA ARG A 125 -11.01 6.21 15.89
C ARG A 125 -10.78 4.86 16.56
N TRP A 126 -10.33 3.85 15.81
CA TRP A 126 -10.06 2.51 16.34
C TRP A 126 -8.95 2.52 17.40
N GLN A 127 -7.94 3.36 17.26
CA GLN A 127 -6.91 3.60 18.29
C GLN A 127 -7.53 4.03 19.63
N ARG A 128 -8.61 4.80 19.58
CA ARG A 128 -9.39 5.22 20.77
C ARG A 128 -10.47 4.23 21.20
N GLY A 129 -10.52 3.04 20.58
CA GLY A 129 -11.54 2.03 20.84
C GLY A 129 -12.95 2.44 20.38
N GLN A 130 -13.06 3.36 19.42
CA GLN A 130 -14.33 3.86 18.90
C GLN A 130 -14.66 3.19 17.57
N PHE A 131 -15.68 2.37 17.56
CA PHE A 131 -16.14 1.63 16.38
C PHE A 131 -17.58 2.02 16.03
N HIS A 132 -17.87 2.10 14.73
CA HIS A 132 -19.21 2.31 14.24
C HIS A 132 -19.93 0.97 14.00
N GLU A 133 -21.24 0.92 14.22
CA GLU A 133 -22.05 -0.29 13.98
C GLU A 133 -21.94 -0.77 12.52
N VAL A 134 -21.88 0.17 11.57
CA VAL A 134 -21.71 -0.16 10.14
C VAL A 134 -20.39 -0.91 9.87
N GLU A 135 -19.35 -0.68 10.65
CA GLU A 135 -18.04 -1.35 10.50
C GLU A 135 -18.14 -2.85 10.88
N HIS A 136 -18.91 -3.20 11.91
CA HIS A 136 -19.21 -4.59 12.25
C HIS A 136 -20.02 -5.28 11.13
N GLY A 137 -20.96 -4.56 10.53
CA GLY A 137 -21.71 -5.05 9.37
C GLY A 137 -20.82 -5.31 8.15
N ILE A 138 -19.91 -4.38 7.82
CA ILE A 138 -18.94 -4.54 6.74
C ILE A 138 -18.00 -5.71 7.01
N ALA A 139 -17.47 -5.85 8.23
CA ALA A 139 -16.60 -6.95 8.64
C ALA A 139 -17.29 -8.31 8.46
N SER A 140 -18.54 -8.43 8.90
CA SER A 140 -19.33 -9.66 8.77
C SER A 140 -19.61 -10.00 7.31
N ASN A 141 -19.99 -9.03 6.50
CA ASN A 141 -20.23 -9.20 5.07
C ASN A 141 -18.96 -9.62 4.31
N TRP A 142 -17.80 -9.00 4.63
CA TRP A 142 -16.52 -9.39 4.03
C TRP A 142 -16.17 -10.85 4.31
N ARG A 143 -16.35 -11.29 5.56
CA ARG A 143 -16.09 -12.69 5.92
C ARG A 143 -17.06 -13.64 5.24
N ALA A 144 -18.35 -13.29 5.17
CA ALA A 144 -19.35 -14.08 4.46
C ALA A 144 -18.96 -14.21 2.98
N MET A 145 -18.65 -13.10 2.30
CA MET A 145 -18.19 -13.11 0.91
C MET A 145 -16.97 -14.03 0.69
N LEU A 146 -15.98 -13.98 1.60
CA LEU A 146 -14.81 -14.87 1.49
C LEU A 146 -15.21 -16.33 1.70
N SER A 147 -16.08 -16.64 2.67
CA SER A 147 -16.51 -18.02 2.94
C SER A 147 -17.37 -18.61 1.81
N GLU A 148 -18.06 -17.78 1.03
CA GLU A 148 -18.87 -18.19 -0.13
C GLU A 148 -18.03 -18.46 -1.39
N LEU A 149 -16.73 -18.13 -1.38
CA LEU A 149 -15.85 -18.41 -2.51
C LEU A 149 -15.68 -19.92 -2.71
N ASN A 150 -16.20 -20.43 -3.82
CA ASN A 150 -16.05 -21.83 -4.20
C ASN A 150 -14.75 -22.06 -4.98
N LEU A 151 -13.60 -21.99 -4.26
CA LEU A 151 -12.29 -22.22 -4.87
C LEU A 151 -12.14 -23.62 -5.48
N PRO A 152 -12.72 -24.72 -4.94
CA PRO A 152 -12.74 -26.02 -5.59
C PRO A 152 -13.40 -25.99 -6.98
N GLU A 153 -14.51 -25.27 -7.16
CA GLU A 153 -15.16 -25.13 -8.46
C GLU A 153 -14.30 -24.36 -9.46
N VAL A 154 -13.64 -23.27 -9.02
CA VAL A 154 -12.67 -22.54 -9.86
C VAL A 154 -11.56 -23.46 -10.33
N ALA A 155 -10.97 -24.24 -9.43
CA ALA A 155 -9.94 -25.22 -9.77
C ALA A 155 -10.45 -26.27 -10.76
N GLN A 156 -11.68 -26.77 -10.58
CA GLN A 156 -12.27 -27.77 -11.48
C GLN A 156 -12.47 -27.22 -12.90
N ARG A 157 -12.95 -25.99 -13.04
CA ARG A 157 -13.11 -25.32 -14.35
C ARG A 157 -11.77 -25.21 -15.08
N MET A 158 -10.72 -24.80 -14.38
CA MET A 158 -9.38 -24.71 -14.97
C MET A 158 -8.80 -26.07 -15.33
N ARG A 159 -9.09 -27.12 -14.54
CA ARG A 159 -8.71 -28.51 -14.88
C ARG A 159 -9.40 -29.00 -16.16
N ALA A 160 -10.65 -28.63 -16.39
CA ALA A 160 -11.36 -28.91 -17.62
C ALA A 160 -10.70 -28.26 -18.86
N LEU A 161 -9.91 -27.19 -18.67
CA LEU A 161 -9.09 -26.57 -19.72
C LEU A 161 -7.68 -27.17 -19.82
N GLY A 162 -7.40 -28.28 -19.12
CA GLY A 162 -6.13 -29.00 -19.21
C GLY A 162 -5.07 -28.58 -18.21
N ILE A 163 -5.37 -27.66 -17.29
CA ILE A 163 -4.45 -27.25 -16.21
C ILE A 163 -4.58 -28.23 -15.05
N THR A 164 -3.57 -29.05 -14.85
CA THR A 164 -3.55 -30.07 -13.80
C THR A 164 -2.21 -30.09 -13.05
N PRO A 165 -2.10 -30.78 -11.90
CA PRO A 165 -0.82 -30.96 -11.22
C PRO A 165 0.28 -31.64 -12.06
N GLN A 166 -0.12 -32.35 -13.14
CA GLN A 166 0.82 -32.98 -14.05
C GLN A 166 1.34 -32.02 -15.13
N THR A 167 0.49 -31.08 -15.58
CA THR A 167 0.82 -30.11 -16.64
C THR A 167 1.41 -28.81 -16.09
N CYS A 168 1.23 -28.55 -14.77
CA CYS A 168 1.76 -27.36 -14.08
C CYS A 168 2.20 -27.78 -12.67
N ARG A 169 3.51 -27.82 -12.41
CA ARG A 169 4.10 -28.40 -11.20
C ARG A 169 4.68 -27.37 -10.24
N THR A 170 4.94 -26.16 -10.71
CA THR A 170 5.59 -25.10 -9.94
C THR A 170 4.86 -23.77 -10.10
N VAL A 171 5.01 -22.86 -9.13
CA VAL A 171 4.46 -21.50 -9.22
C VAL A 171 5.04 -20.74 -10.41
N ARG A 172 6.31 -20.99 -10.76
CA ARG A 172 6.95 -20.42 -11.95
C ARG A 172 6.29 -20.88 -13.26
N GLU A 173 5.94 -22.14 -13.37
CA GLU A 173 5.18 -22.65 -14.52
C GLU A 173 3.78 -22.03 -14.57
N ALA A 174 3.09 -21.92 -13.43
CA ALA A 174 1.79 -21.26 -13.34
C ALA A 174 1.87 -19.78 -13.79
N TYR A 175 2.89 -19.06 -13.32
CA TYR A 175 3.18 -17.69 -13.77
C TYR A 175 3.47 -17.65 -15.28
N GLY A 176 4.30 -18.54 -15.79
CA GLY A 176 4.63 -18.62 -17.22
C GLY A 176 3.40 -18.83 -18.11
N ILE A 177 2.48 -19.71 -17.70
CA ILE A 177 1.21 -19.94 -18.41
C ILE A 177 0.35 -18.67 -18.37
N ALA A 178 0.20 -18.04 -17.19
CA ALA A 178 -0.58 -16.81 -17.05
C ALA A 178 0.01 -15.67 -17.90
N ALA A 179 1.34 -15.52 -17.87
CA ALA A 179 2.05 -14.51 -18.67
C ALA A 179 1.88 -14.75 -20.17
N ALA A 180 1.98 -15.99 -20.64
CA ALA A 180 1.77 -16.33 -22.02
C ALA A 180 0.35 -15.99 -22.51
N LEU A 181 -0.68 -16.20 -21.67
CA LEU A 181 -2.06 -15.84 -21.98
C LEU A 181 -2.27 -14.32 -22.07
N VAL A 182 -1.73 -13.57 -21.11
CA VAL A 182 -1.92 -12.10 -21.05
C VAL A 182 -1.10 -11.37 -22.11
N HIS A 183 0.07 -11.90 -22.50
CA HIS A 183 0.91 -11.31 -23.55
C HIS A 183 0.60 -11.87 -24.94
N SER A 184 -0.35 -12.82 -25.05
CA SER A 184 -0.78 -13.33 -26.35
C SER A 184 -1.35 -12.21 -27.21
N ARG A 185 -1.00 -12.25 -28.50
CA ARG A 185 -1.62 -11.37 -29.50
C ARG A 185 -2.87 -11.99 -30.14
N ASN A 186 -3.15 -13.24 -29.79
CA ASN A 186 -4.33 -13.93 -30.26
C ASN A 186 -5.51 -13.57 -29.35
N GLU A 187 -6.63 -13.22 -29.94
CA GLU A 187 -7.91 -12.99 -29.25
C GLU A 187 -7.81 -12.01 -28.06
N PRO A 188 -7.26 -10.79 -28.25
CA PRO A 188 -7.11 -9.82 -27.18
C PRO A 188 -8.46 -9.39 -26.55
N GLU A 189 -9.59 -9.57 -27.28
CA GLU A 189 -10.94 -9.38 -26.79
C GLU A 189 -11.30 -10.31 -25.63
N HIS A 190 -10.80 -11.54 -25.62
CA HIS A 190 -10.99 -12.46 -24.50
C HIS A 190 -10.27 -11.96 -23.24
N GLN A 191 -9.08 -11.37 -23.38
CA GLN A 191 -8.36 -10.79 -22.25
C GLN A 191 -9.15 -9.65 -21.60
N VAL A 192 -9.69 -8.75 -22.42
CA VAL A 192 -10.50 -7.62 -21.95
C VAL A 192 -11.81 -8.10 -21.32
N GLY A 193 -12.48 -9.09 -21.93
CA GLY A 193 -13.69 -9.70 -21.39
C GLY A 193 -13.47 -10.39 -20.04
N LEU A 194 -12.37 -11.14 -19.89
CA LEU A 194 -11.99 -11.75 -18.62
C LEU A 194 -11.70 -10.68 -17.55
N LEU A 195 -10.95 -9.65 -17.90
CA LEU A 195 -10.66 -8.55 -16.97
C LEU A 195 -11.95 -7.85 -16.53
N PHE A 196 -12.87 -7.55 -17.44
CA PHE A 196 -14.16 -6.94 -17.10
C PHE A 196 -14.94 -7.77 -16.08
N SER A 197 -14.88 -9.11 -16.23
CA SER A 197 -15.51 -10.04 -15.30
C SER A 197 -14.83 -10.02 -13.92
N PHE A 198 -13.49 -10.07 -13.88
CA PHE A 198 -12.74 -10.13 -12.62
C PHE A 198 -12.86 -8.87 -11.77
N ILE A 199 -12.70 -7.68 -12.38
CA ILE A 199 -12.79 -6.41 -11.67
C ILE A 199 -14.20 -5.81 -11.65
N LYS A 200 -15.18 -6.53 -12.22
CA LYS A 200 -16.60 -6.13 -12.30
C LYS A 200 -16.78 -4.71 -12.87
N VAL A 201 -16.20 -4.46 -14.05
CA VAL A 201 -16.31 -3.16 -14.72
C VAL A 201 -17.77 -2.75 -14.86
N PRO A 202 -18.19 -1.57 -14.37
CA PRO A 202 -19.56 -1.08 -14.51
C PRO A 202 -19.99 -1.04 -15.98
N ARG A 203 -21.22 -1.48 -16.28
CA ARG A 203 -21.71 -1.60 -17.68
C ARG A 203 -21.59 -0.30 -18.48
N HIS A 204 -21.83 0.85 -17.85
CA HIS A 204 -21.75 2.16 -18.51
C HIS A 204 -20.33 2.56 -18.91
N LEU A 205 -19.27 1.96 -18.31
CA LEU A 205 -17.87 2.21 -18.66
C LEU A 205 -17.34 1.22 -19.71
N GLN A 206 -17.98 0.07 -19.91
CA GLN A 206 -17.50 -0.93 -20.87
C GLN A 206 -17.49 -0.40 -22.30
N GLY A 207 -18.56 0.30 -22.73
CA GLY A 207 -18.65 0.94 -24.04
C GLY A 207 -17.52 1.94 -24.30
N PRO A 208 -17.32 2.95 -23.48
CA PRO A 208 -16.20 3.89 -23.58
C PRO A 208 -14.82 3.22 -23.65
N ILE A 209 -14.56 2.21 -22.82
CA ILE A 209 -13.30 1.46 -22.85
C ILE A 209 -13.11 0.73 -24.17
N LEU A 210 -14.12 -0.02 -24.65
CA LEU A 210 -14.06 -0.74 -25.91
C LEU A 210 -13.91 0.20 -27.11
N HIS A 211 -14.59 1.34 -27.10
CA HIS A 211 -14.45 2.36 -28.14
C HIS A 211 -13.02 2.91 -28.18
N ARG A 212 -12.45 3.31 -27.04
CA ARG A 212 -11.07 3.77 -26.98
C ARG A 212 -10.09 2.70 -27.45
N TRP A 213 -10.28 1.46 -27.04
CA TRP A 213 -9.44 0.33 -27.44
C TRP A 213 -9.51 0.07 -28.95
N SER A 214 -10.71 0.19 -29.56
CA SER A 214 -10.90 0.07 -31.01
C SER A 214 -10.16 1.17 -31.77
N LEU A 215 -10.21 2.42 -31.28
CA LEU A 215 -9.47 3.55 -31.87
C LEU A 215 -7.95 3.33 -31.83
N ALA A 216 -7.45 2.59 -30.84
CA ALA A 216 -6.05 2.20 -30.75
C ALA A 216 -5.68 1.01 -31.66
N GLY A 217 -6.61 0.43 -32.42
CA GLY A 217 -6.39 -0.71 -33.31
C GLY A 217 -6.32 -2.05 -32.60
N PHE A 218 -7.02 -2.22 -31.49
CA PHE A 218 -7.11 -3.45 -30.69
C PHE A 218 -5.75 -4.04 -30.28
N PRO A 219 -4.83 -3.25 -29.70
CA PRO A 219 -3.56 -3.78 -29.26
C PRO A 219 -3.74 -4.79 -28.11
N PRO A 220 -2.77 -5.70 -27.88
CA PRO A 220 -2.77 -6.58 -26.72
C PRO A 220 -2.89 -5.79 -25.42
N LEU A 221 -3.59 -6.36 -24.43
CA LEU A 221 -3.88 -5.67 -23.16
C LEU A 221 -2.61 -5.16 -22.46
N ALA A 222 -1.54 -5.96 -22.47
CA ALA A 222 -0.26 -5.58 -21.87
C ALA A 222 0.35 -4.28 -22.45
N ARG A 223 0.06 -3.98 -23.73
CA ARG A 223 0.51 -2.73 -24.38
C ARG A 223 -0.49 -1.59 -24.22
N TYR A 224 -1.78 -1.93 -24.13
CA TYR A 224 -2.86 -0.94 -24.07
C TYR A 224 -3.06 -0.38 -22.65
N ALA A 225 -3.00 -1.26 -21.65
CA ALA A 225 -3.25 -0.94 -20.25
C ALA A 225 -2.40 -1.89 -19.37
N SER A 226 -1.14 -1.53 -19.16
CA SER A 226 -0.11 -2.38 -18.52
C SER A 226 -0.47 -2.82 -17.11
N TYR A 227 -1.03 -1.89 -16.31
CA TYR A 227 -1.45 -2.23 -14.96
C TYR A 227 -2.66 -3.18 -14.94
N ALA A 228 -3.63 -2.94 -15.81
CA ALA A 228 -4.79 -3.83 -15.95
C ALA A 228 -4.36 -5.24 -16.42
N ALA A 229 -3.34 -5.32 -17.28
CA ALA A 229 -2.74 -6.59 -17.68
C ALA A 229 -2.03 -7.29 -16.52
N HIS A 230 -1.31 -6.55 -15.67
CA HIS A 230 -0.70 -7.11 -14.45
C HIS A 230 -1.75 -7.70 -13.52
N VAL A 231 -2.86 -6.99 -13.26
CA VAL A 231 -3.96 -7.51 -12.42
C VAL A 231 -4.58 -8.75 -13.04
N LEU A 232 -4.81 -8.76 -14.36
CA LEU A 232 -5.32 -9.95 -15.06
C LEU A 232 -4.36 -11.13 -14.94
N MET A 233 -3.06 -10.89 -15.05
CA MET A 233 -2.03 -11.93 -14.91
C MET A 233 -2.05 -12.56 -13.51
N VAL A 234 -2.17 -11.77 -12.45
CA VAL A 234 -2.30 -12.28 -11.07
C VAL A 234 -3.58 -13.10 -10.89
N GLU A 235 -4.70 -12.64 -11.48
CA GLU A 235 -5.98 -13.37 -11.42
C GLU A 235 -5.90 -14.74 -12.12
N ILE A 236 -5.36 -14.78 -13.34
CA ILE A 236 -5.20 -16.02 -14.09
C ILE A 236 -4.21 -16.95 -13.38
N PHE A 237 -3.08 -16.42 -12.90
CA PHE A 237 -2.11 -17.16 -12.10
C PHE A 237 -2.78 -17.84 -10.90
N PHE A 238 -3.59 -17.11 -10.13
CA PHE A 238 -4.28 -17.67 -8.97
C PHE A 238 -5.14 -18.86 -9.34
N GLN A 239 -5.94 -18.77 -10.41
CA GLN A 239 -6.81 -19.85 -10.86
C GLN A 239 -6.00 -21.06 -11.35
N ILE A 240 -4.91 -20.84 -12.09
CA ILE A 240 -3.99 -21.90 -12.52
C ILE A 240 -3.36 -22.58 -11.30
N ALA A 241 -2.88 -21.82 -10.34
CA ALA A 241 -2.24 -22.33 -9.14
C ALA A 241 -3.20 -23.15 -8.25
N LEU A 242 -4.48 -22.76 -8.17
CA LEU A 242 -5.52 -23.58 -7.54
C LEU A 242 -5.73 -24.91 -8.26
N ALA A 243 -5.85 -24.90 -9.59
CA ALA A 243 -6.07 -26.10 -10.41
C ALA A 243 -4.90 -27.08 -10.33
N ALA A 244 -3.69 -26.54 -10.26
CA ALA A 244 -2.44 -27.30 -10.14
C ALA A 244 -2.12 -27.77 -8.70
N ASN A 245 -2.99 -27.50 -7.72
CA ASN A 245 -2.78 -27.75 -6.28
C ASN A 245 -1.52 -27.06 -5.70
N LEU A 246 -1.05 -25.98 -6.31
CA LEU A 246 0.04 -25.15 -5.77
C LEU A 246 -0.44 -24.21 -4.66
N ILE A 247 -1.72 -23.83 -4.73
CA ILE A 247 -2.45 -23.07 -3.70
C ILE A 247 -3.63 -23.92 -3.24
N SER A 248 -3.84 -23.98 -1.91
CA SER A 248 -4.95 -24.75 -1.34
C SER A 248 -6.31 -24.14 -1.69
N THR A 249 -7.24 -24.96 -2.11
CA THR A 249 -8.65 -24.60 -2.32
C THR A 249 -9.46 -24.57 -1.02
N GLU A 250 -8.91 -25.06 0.10
CA GLU A 250 -9.62 -25.16 1.39
C GLU A 250 -9.55 -23.84 2.20
N ARG A 251 -8.75 -22.89 1.75
CA ARG A 251 -8.55 -21.60 2.43
C ARG A 251 -9.03 -20.44 1.54
N PRO A 252 -10.29 -20.00 1.68
CA PRO A 252 -10.80 -18.87 0.92
C PRO A 252 -10.01 -17.57 1.12
N SER A 253 -9.36 -17.39 2.30
CA SER A 253 -8.47 -16.24 2.57
C SER A 253 -7.30 -16.14 1.59
N ASN A 254 -6.84 -17.25 0.99
CA ASN A 254 -5.79 -17.21 -0.03
C ASN A 254 -6.12 -16.24 -1.18
N ARG A 255 -7.42 -15.99 -1.42
CA ARG A 255 -7.86 -15.00 -2.42
C ARG A 255 -7.49 -13.57 -2.00
N ALA A 256 -7.62 -13.22 -0.73
CA ALA A 256 -7.23 -11.92 -0.20
C ALA A 256 -5.69 -11.80 -0.16
N ASP A 257 -5.00 -12.85 0.27
CA ASP A 257 -3.54 -12.87 0.32
C ASP A 257 -2.94 -12.64 -1.08
N ILE A 258 -3.40 -13.36 -2.11
CA ILE A 258 -2.93 -13.17 -3.49
C ILE A 258 -3.24 -11.77 -4.03
N ALA A 259 -4.30 -11.12 -3.59
CA ALA A 259 -4.65 -9.79 -4.07
C ALA A 259 -3.63 -8.69 -3.65
N TYR A 260 -2.76 -8.92 -2.65
CA TYR A 260 -1.63 -8.02 -2.39
C TYR A 260 -0.68 -7.90 -3.59
N LEU A 261 -0.57 -8.93 -4.41
CA LEU A 261 0.28 -8.92 -5.60
C LEU A 261 -0.16 -7.88 -6.64
N PHE A 262 -1.42 -7.41 -6.62
CA PHE A 262 -1.88 -6.32 -7.47
C PHE A 262 -1.11 -5.01 -7.23
N TYR A 263 -0.58 -4.80 -6.02
CA TYR A 263 0.08 -3.58 -5.61
C TYR A 263 1.61 -3.63 -5.75
N LEU A 264 2.17 -4.76 -6.20
CA LEU A 264 3.61 -4.90 -6.41
C LEU A 264 4.21 -3.85 -7.35
N PRO A 265 3.54 -3.42 -8.46
CA PRO A 265 4.10 -2.40 -9.34
C PRO A 265 4.44 -1.08 -8.65
N PHE A 266 3.84 -0.78 -7.49
CA PHE A 266 3.99 0.51 -6.81
C PHE A 266 5.04 0.51 -5.70
N CYS A 267 5.69 -0.61 -5.40
CA CYS A 267 6.65 -0.69 -4.29
C CYS A 267 8.05 -1.09 -4.75
N HIS A 268 9.04 -0.69 -3.97
CA HIS A 268 10.41 -1.19 -4.09
C HIS A 268 10.59 -2.51 -3.33
N VAL A 269 9.88 -2.64 -2.20
CA VAL A 269 10.03 -3.77 -1.29
C VAL A 269 8.64 -4.29 -0.92
N PHE A 270 8.42 -5.59 -1.02
CA PHE A 270 7.24 -6.25 -0.46
C PHE A 270 7.61 -7.04 0.79
N ILE A 271 6.99 -6.70 1.92
CA ILE A 271 7.28 -7.27 3.23
C ILE A 271 6.09 -8.10 3.70
N SER A 272 6.31 -9.37 3.97
CA SER A 272 5.26 -10.26 4.44
C SER A 272 5.78 -11.40 5.31
N GLY A 273 4.97 -11.82 6.27
CA GLY A 273 5.14 -13.03 7.07
C GLY A 273 4.35 -14.24 6.56
N ASP A 274 3.60 -14.09 5.47
CA ASP A 274 2.80 -15.17 4.91
C ASP A 274 3.62 -16.06 3.97
N LYS A 275 3.51 -17.38 4.18
CA LYS A 275 4.20 -18.39 3.35
C LYS A 275 3.73 -18.37 1.89
N LEU A 276 2.46 -18.01 1.64
CA LEU A 276 1.93 -17.90 0.28
C LEU A 276 2.57 -16.74 -0.47
N HIS A 277 2.73 -15.59 0.18
CA HIS A 277 3.46 -14.45 -0.39
C HIS A 277 4.93 -14.81 -0.66
N ARG A 278 5.60 -15.48 0.30
CA ARG A 278 6.99 -15.94 0.12
C ARG A 278 7.14 -16.89 -1.07
N LEU A 279 6.12 -17.71 -1.34
CA LEU A 279 6.09 -18.64 -2.46
C LEU A 279 5.82 -17.93 -3.79
N CYS A 280 4.84 -17.02 -3.85
CA CYS A 280 4.30 -16.51 -5.09
C CYS A 280 4.88 -15.15 -5.50
N ALA A 281 5.13 -14.24 -4.55
CA ALA A 281 5.54 -12.88 -4.87
C ALA A 281 6.83 -12.79 -5.69
N PRO A 282 7.87 -13.61 -5.47
CA PRO A 282 9.12 -13.54 -6.24
C PRO A 282 8.93 -13.70 -7.76
N GLU A 283 7.87 -14.40 -8.20
CA GLU A 283 7.62 -14.58 -9.65
C GLU A 283 7.05 -13.30 -10.30
N PHE A 284 6.50 -12.37 -9.50
CA PHE A 284 5.90 -11.12 -9.97
C PHE A 284 6.79 -9.89 -9.78
N LEU A 285 7.85 -10.02 -8.98
CA LEU A 285 8.77 -8.93 -8.71
C LEU A 285 9.75 -8.74 -9.88
N SER A 286 10.04 -7.48 -10.20
CA SER A 286 11.11 -7.12 -11.12
C SER A 286 12.48 -7.28 -10.44
N LYS A 287 13.56 -7.12 -11.23
CA LYS A 287 14.94 -7.18 -10.69
C LYS A 287 15.27 -6.02 -9.76
N GLU A 288 14.55 -4.93 -9.89
CA GLU A 288 14.68 -3.71 -9.08
C GLU A 288 13.92 -3.79 -7.76
N GLN A 289 13.13 -4.86 -7.55
CA GLN A 289 12.30 -5.05 -6.35
C GLN A 289 12.84 -6.17 -5.47
N ASP A 290 12.47 -6.15 -4.20
CA ASP A 290 12.82 -7.18 -3.22
C ASP A 290 11.58 -7.73 -2.51
N PHE A 291 11.56 -9.03 -2.27
CA PHE A 291 10.71 -9.64 -1.26
C PHE A 291 11.49 -9.76 0.04
N VAL A 292 10.94 -9.22 1.13
CA VAL A 292 11.55 -9.28 2.46
C VAL A 292 10.68 -10.12 3.39
N TRP A 293 11.30 -11.13 3.98
CA TRP A 293 10.64 -11.96 4.97
C TRP A 293 10.43 -11.17 6.28
N ALA A 294 9.19 -11.05 6.73
CA ALA A 294 8.82 -10.21 7.87
C ALA A 294 9.65 -10.44 9.15
N PRO A 295 9.96 -11.69 9.57
CA PRO A 295 10.82 -11.91 10.74
C PRO A 295 12.22 -11.31 10.64
N GLU A 296 12.79 -11.25 9.43
CA GLU A 296 14.13 -10.68 9.20
C GLU A 296 14.12 -9.17 9.42
N LEU A 297 13.18 -8.47 8.78
CA LEU A 297 13.06 -7.02 8.97
C LEU A 297 12.65 -6.67 10.40
N LYS A 298 11.73 -7.42 11.00
CA LYS A 298 11.36 -7.24 12.42
C LYS A 298 12.59 -7.36 13.32
N GLY A 299 13.43 -8.37 13.09
CA GLY A 299 14.67 -8.57 13.87
C GLY A 299 15.62 -7.38 13.77
N ASP A 300 15.76 -6.82 12.58
CA ASP A 300 16.62 -5.66 12.33
C ASP A 300 16.04 -4.37 12.94
N LEU A 301 14.73 -4.10 12.75
CA LEU A 301 14.05 -2.97 13.39
C LEU A 301 14.11 -3.06 14.93
N GLY A 302 13.97 -4.26 15.49
CA GLY A 302 14.12 -4.50 16.92
C GLY A 302 15.54 -4.24 17.44
N ARG A 303 16.58 -4.55 16.63
CA ARG A 303 17.96 -4.20 16.93
C ARG A 303 18.17 -2.68 16.94
N ILE A 304 17.71 -2.00 15.87
CA ILE A 304 17.75 -0.54 15.76
C ILE A 304 17.02 0.12 16.94
N ASN A 305 15.84 -0.39 17.30
CA ASN A 305 15.07 0.13 18.42
C ASN A 305 15.86 0.04 19.74
N ARG A 306 16.48 -1.10 20.02
CA ARG A 306 17.30 -1.27 21.26
C ARG A 306 18.50 -0.34 21.28
N GLU A 307 19.19 -0.18 20.16
CA GLU A 307 20.34 0.72 20.03
C GLU A 307 19.94 2.18 20.33
N LEU A 308 18.86 2.66 19.71
CA LEU A 308 18.39 4.04 19.89
C LEU A 308 17.75 4.28 21.26
N LEU A 309 17.20 3.26 21.92
CA LEU A 309 16.72 3.37 23.30
C LEU A 309 17.85 3.62 24.33
N MET A 310 19.10 3.35 23.97
CA MET A 310 20.26 3.69 24.84
C MET A 310 20.53 5.19 24.89
N SER A 311 19.97 5.99 23.96
CA SER A 311 20.06 7.45 24.00
C SER A 311 19.29 8.01 25.20
N SER A 312 19.75 9.16 25.70
CA SER A 312 19.07 9.83 26.82
C SER A 312 17.63 10.26 26.48
N GLU A 313 16.80 10.43 27.49
CA GLU A 313 15.43 10.94 27.26
C GLU A 313 15.44 12.31 26.57
N LEU A 314 16.40 13.19 26.91
CA LEU A 314 16.57 14.49 26.26
C LEU A 314 16.89 14.36 24.78
N ASP A 315 17.76 13.40 24.40
CA ASP A 315 18.08 13.16 22.99
C ASP A 315 16.85 12.68 22.23
N ARG A 316 16.01 11.84 22.83
CA ARG A 316 14.78 11.33 22.21
C ARG A 316 13.72 12.41 21.99
N GLN A 317 13.72 13.49 22.82
CA GLN A 317 12.78 14.61 22.70
C GLN A 317 13.04 15.53 21.50
N VAL A 318 14.16 15.36 20.77
CA VAL A 318 14.44 16.15 19.55
C VAL A 318 13.58 15.73 18.34
N GLY A 319 12.84 14.62 18.45
CA GLY A 319 12.02 14.04 17.38
C GLY A 319 12.80 13.12 16.45
N LEU A 320 12.09 12.18 15.80
CA LEU A 320 12.69 11.11 15.00
C LEU A 320 13.64 11.60 13.91
N HIS A 321 13.25 12.65 13.17
CA HIS A 321 14.05 13.18 12.05
C HIS A 321 15.42 13.71 12.46
N LYS A 322 15.54 14.21 13.70
CA LYS A 322 16.82 14.67 14.23
C LYS A 322 17.58 13.57 14.91
N LEU A 323 16.88 12.66 15.60
CA LEU A 323 17.50 11.56 16.32
C LEU A 323 18.13 10.55 15.36
N ALA A 324 17.41 10.15 14.32
CA ALA A 324 17.85 9.16 13.34
C ALA A 324 17.34 9.54 11.94
N PRO A 325 17.96 10.52 11.27
CA PRO A 325 17.55 10.94 9.91
C PRO A 325 17.70 9.82 8.88
N ARG A 326 18.44 8.78 9.22
CA ARG A 326 18.70 7.56 8.44
C ARG A 326 18.75 6.34 9.34
N PRO A 327 18.53 5.13 8.79
CA PRO A 327 18.73 3.92 9.57
C PRO A 327 20.17 3.83 10.09
N PRO A 328 20.36 3.68 11.42
CA PRO A 328 21.67 3.46 11.98
C PRO A 328 22.16 2.04 11.71
N GLY A 329 23.47 1.86 11.71
CA GLY A 329 24.11 0.56 11.52
C GLY A 329 25.02 0.50 10.30
N ASP A 330 25.58 -0.67 10.10
CA ASP A 330 26.50 -0.98 9.00
C ASP A 330 25.81 -1.77 7.87
N GLN A 331 26.62 -2.36 7.00
CA GLN A 331 26.12 -3.16 5.88
C GLN A 331 25.43 -4.47 6.29
N SER A 332 25.55 -4.90 7.54
CA SER A 332 24.86 -6.09 8.05
C SER A 332 23.38 -5.79 8.39
N SER A 333 23.01 -4.53 8.52
CA SER A 333 21.62 -4.11 8.71
C SER A 333 20.83 -4.23 7.41
N LEU A 334 19.75 -5.00 7.46
CA LEU A 334 18.83 -5.16 6.34
C LEU A 334 18.21 -3.82 5.94
N THR A 335 17.80 -3.00 6.92
CA THR A 335 17.22 -1.68 6.69
C THR A 335 18.19 -0.76 5.96
N VAL A 336 19.48 -0.74 6.37
CA VAL A 336 20.54 0.03 5.71
C VAL A 336 20.78 -0.47 4.28
N ALA A 337 20.80 -1.79 4.07
CA ALA A 337 20.99 -2.38 2.75
C ALA A 337 19.85 -1.99 1.78
N LEU A 338 18.60 -2.07 2.25
CA LEU A 338 17.42 -1.66 1.46
C LEU A 338 17.45 -0.15 1.13
N TRP A 339 17.87 0.69 2.08
CA TRP A 339 18.03 2.11 1.84
C TRP A 339 19.09 2.40 0.77
N LYS A 340 20.25 1.77 0.84
CA LYS A 340 21.31 1.93 -0.17
C LYS A 340 20.85 1.51 -1.56
N LYS A 341 20.06 0.43 -1.64
CA LYS A 341 19.58 -0.09 -2.93
C LYS A 341 18.49 0.80 -3.53
N HIS A 342 17.51 1.22 -2.72
CA HIS A 342 16.26 1.81 -3.22
C HIS A 342 16.11 3.31 -2.96
N ALA A 343 16.99 3.92 -2.18
CA ALA A 343 16.99 5.36 -1.90
C ALA A 343 18.41 5.98 -2.05
N PRO A 344 19.12 5.73 -3.16
CA PRO A 344 20.53 6.13 -3.31
C PRO A 344 20.75 7.64 -3.31
N GLY A 345 19.72 8.43 -3.65
CA GLY A 345 19.79 9.91 -3.68
C GLY A 345 19.77 10.58 -2.30
N SER A 346 19.54 9.83 -1.22
CA SER A 346 19.61 10.37 0.14
C SER A 346 21.06 10.41 0.67
N SER A 347 22.00 11.02 -0.09
CA SER A 347 23.41 11.08 0.29
C SER A 347 23.68 12.01 1.48
N GLU A 348 24.87 11.89 2.11
CA GLU A 348 25.27 12.73 3.25
C GLU A 348 25.25 14.23 2.95
N ALA A 349 25.42 14.62 1.68
CA ALA A 349 25.35 16.02 1.24
C ALA A 349 23.97 16.67 1.39
N ASP A 350 22.87 15.90 1.48
CA ASP A 350 21.52 16.45 1.65
C ASP A 350 21.19 16.89 3.09
N VAL A 351 22.07 16.65 4.06
CA VAL A 351 21.86 16.98 5.49
C VAL A 351 22.29 18.39 5.82
N GLU A 352 23.16 19.04 5.05
CA GLU A 352 23.51 20.44 5.19
C GLU A 352 22.52 21.39 4.48
N ARG A 353 21.23 21.24 4.76
CA ARG A 353 20.32 22.32 4.44
C ARG A 353 20.62 23.48 5.37
N LEU A 354 21.07 24.59 4.79
CA LEU A 354 21.20 25.87 5.51
C LEU A 354 19.87 26.10 6.26
N PRO A 355 19.93 26.41 7.56
CA PRO A 355 18.72 26.67 8.32
C PRO A 355 17.95 27.81 7.65
N MET A 356 16.69 27.56 7.33
CA MET A 356 15.81 28.58 6.77
C MET A 356 15.67 29.71 7.78
N SER A 357 15.65 30.96 7.31
CA SER A 357 15.41 32.05 8.24
C SER A 357 14.00 31.93 8.84
N PRO A 358 13.76 32.36 10.08
CA PRO A 358 12.43 32.31 10.71
C PRO A 358 11.32 32.97 9.86
N GLU A 359 11.68 34.01 9.10
CA GLU A 359 10.75 34.69 8.20
C GLU A 359 10.42 33.83 6.98
N ALA A 360 11.41 33.16 6.40
CA ALA A 360 11.20 32.25 5.26
C ALA A 360 10.37 31.01 5.69
N GLU A 361 10.65 30.49 6.89
CA GLU A 361 9.87 29.39 7.47
C GLU A 361 8.40 29.78 7.66
N ARG A 362 8.14 30.95 8.24
CA ARG A 362 6.78 31.47 8.42
C ARG A 362 6.06 31.65 7.09
N LYS A 363 6.70 32.26 6.09
CA LYS A 363 6.13 32.43 4.75
C LYS A 363 5.82 31.09 4.08
N LEU A 364 6.68 30.09 4.24
CA LEU A 364 6.44 28.75 3.73
C LEU A 364 5.22 28.10 4.40
N VAL A 365 5.12 28.19 5.73
CA VAL A 365 3.97 27.65 6.49
C VAL A 365 2.68 28.38 6.10
N GLU A 366 2.69 29.71 5.96
CA GLU A 366 1.54 30.49 5.48
C GLU A 366 1.13 30.06 4.08
N HIS A 367 2.09 29.87 3.17
CA HIS A 367 1.84 29.41 1.81
C HIS A 367 1.23 28.01 1.80
N LEU A 368 1.79 27.04 2.53
CA LEU A 368 1.28 25.68 2.64
C LEU A 368 -0.15 25.66 3.21
N ASN A 369 -0.40 26.43 4.26
CA ASN A 369 -1.72 26.55 4.86
C ASN A 369 -2.75 27.18 3.91
N SER A 370 -2.37 28.19 3.16
CA SER A 370 -3.26 28.82 2.16
C SER A 370 -3.60 27.85 1.03
N PHE A 371 -2.60 27.11 0.57
CA PHE A 371 -2.77 26.08 -0.47
C PHE A 371 -3.67 24.94 0.01
N ALA A 372 -3.44 24.42 1.22
CA ALA A 372 -4.26 23.38 1.83
C ALA A 372 -5.74 23.80 1.98
N LYS A 373 -6.01 25.08 2.28
CA LYS A 373 -7.36 25.65 2.43
C LYS A 373 -7.99 26.11 1.12
N ALA A 374 -7.26 26.09 0.00
CA ALA A 374 -7.78 26.53 -1.28
C ALA A 374 -9.03 25.72 -1.67
N PRO A 375 -10.05 26.32 -2.30
CA PRO A 375 -11.25 25.60 -2.74
C PRO A 375 -10.90 24.58 -3.84
N THR A 376 -11.74 23.54 -3.98
CA THR A 376 -11.60 22.58 -5.08
C THR A 376 -11.78 23.30 -6.41
N ASP A 377 -10.84 23.10 -7.34
CA ASP A 377 -10.87 23.61 -8.71
C ASP A 377 -10.93 22.42 -9.68
N LEU A 378 -12.12 22.18 -10.24
CA LEU A 378 -12.34 21.06 -11.15
C LEU A 378 -11.60 21.22 -12.49
N ASP A 379 -11.25 22.44 -12.89
CA ASP A 379 -10.46 22.68 -14.09
C ASP A 379 -9.04 22.12 -13.94
N VAL A 380 -8.54 22.05 -12.71
CA VAL A 380 -7.25 21.42 -12.39
C VAL A 380 -7.31 19.89 -12.48
N ALA A 381 -8.48 19.28 -12.31
CA ALA A 381 -8.64 17.82 -12.35
C ALA A 381 -8.27 17.21 -13.73
N GLY A 382 -8.32 18.00 -14.79
CA GLY A 382 -7.94 17.59 -16.15
C GLY A 382 -6.46 17.80 -16.50
N ILE A 383 -5.68 18.39 -15.59
CA ILE A 383 -4.26 18.68 -15.83
C ILE A 383 -3.44 17.40 -15.62
N PRO A 384 -2.54 17.03 -16.55
CA PRO A 384 -1.63 15.91 -16.36
C PRO A 384 -0.80 16.03 -15.07
N SER A 385 -0.47 14.91 -14.44
CA SER A 385 0.22 14.89 -13.14
C SER A 385 1.62 15.51 -13.18
N ASP A 386 2.28 15.49 -14.33
CA ASP A 386 3.59 16.10 -14.57
C ASP A 386 3.53 17.64 -14.73
N GLU A 387 2.36 18.18 -15.02
CA GLU A 387 2.11 19.63 -15.07
C GLU A 387 1.69 20.21 -13.70
N LEU A 388 1.41 19.35 -12.70
CA LEU A 388 1.08 19.80 -11.35
C LEU A 388 2.32 20.39 -10.68
N GLN A 389 2.22 21.64 -10.23
CA GLN A 389 3.35 22.38 -9.65
C GLN A 389 3.46 22.27 -8.14
N SER A 390 2.43 21.75 -7.49
CA SER A 390 2.40 21.62 -6.03
C SER A 390 1.61 20.40 -5.57
N VAL A 391 2.18 19.65 -4.65
CA VAL A 391 1.51 18.55 -3.95
C VAL A 391 1.64 18.80 -2.46
N SER A 392 0.53 18.86 -1.76
CA SER A 392 0.49 18.98 -0.30
C SER A 392 -0.19 17.76 0.31
N ILE A 393 0.39 17.23 1.37
CA ILE A 393 -0.18 16.11 2.13
C ILE A 393 -0.38 16.58 3.57
N GLU A 394 -1.62 16.72 3.99
CA GLU A 394 -1.97 17.00 5.37
C GLU A 394 -2.06 15.70 6.17
N ARG A 395 -1.42 15.67 7.33
CA ARG A 395 -1.44 14.50 8.21
C ARG A 395 -1.63 14.92 9.65
N LEU A 396 -2.48 14.22 10.36
CA LEU A 396 -2.56 14.32 11.81
C LEU A 396 -1.55 13.35 12.42
N VAL A 397 -0.44 13.87 12.89
CA VAL A 397 0.63 13.08 13.52
C VAL A 397 0.56 13.28 15.03
N PRO A 398 0.47 12.22 15.86
CA PRO A 398 0.55 12.36 17.31
C PRO A 398 1.95 12.85 17.71
N ALA A 399 2.05 13.52 18.85
CA ALA A 399 3.34 14.01 19.35
C ALA A 399 4.29 12.86 19.66
N ARG A 400 3.74 11.78 20.25
CA ARG A 400 4.48 10.62 20.72
C ARG A 400 3.75 9.33 20.32
N LYS A 401 4.52 8.25 20.05
CA LYS A 401 3.99 6.91 19.83
C LYS A 401 4.94 5.90 20.46
N GLY A 402 4.46 5.13 21.43
CA GLY A 402 5.31 4.26 22.25
C GLY A 402 6.40 5.05 23.00
N SER A 403 7.63 4.63 22.84
CA SER A 403 8.80 5.28 23.46
C SER A 403 9.33 6.51 22.71
N TRP A 404 8.74 6.86 21.55
CA TRP A 404 9.34 7.76 20.58
C TRP A 404 8.53 9.05 20.36
N TRP A 405 9.24 10.19 20.35
CA TRP A 405 8.69 11.48 19.94
C TRP A 405 8.71 11.58 18.41
N LEU A 406 7.53 11.57 17.79
CA LEU A 406 7.40 11.67 16.34
C LEU A 406 7.77 13.06 15.84
N ILE A 407 7.40 14.08 16.62
CA ILE A 407 7.79 15.49 16.44
C ILE A 407 8.59 15.96 17.67
N PRO A 408 9.40 17.04 17.55
CA PRO A 408 10.11 17.57 18.71
C PRO A 408 9.17 17.93 19.86
N LYS A 409 9.49 17.50 21.08
CA LYS A 409 8.68 17.80 22.28
C LYS A 409 8.35 19.28 22.43
N LYS A 410 9.35 20.15 22.21
CA LYS A 410 9.16 21.60 22.27
C LYS A 410 8.10 22.15 21.30
N VAL A 411 7.91 21.48 20.15
CA VAL A 411 6.87 21.85 19.17
C VAL A 411 5.52 21.35 19.65
N ALA A 412 5.46 20.11 20.17
CA ALA A 412 4.25 19.55 20.73
C ALA A 412 3.72 20.38 21.90
N ASP A 413 4.61 20.77 22.82
CA ASP A 413 4.26 21.61 23.97
C ASP A 413 3.75 23.00 23.52
N ALA A 414 4.38 23.62 22.51
CA ALA A 414 3.97 24.90 21.95
C ALA A 414 2.60 24.87 21.26
N GLU A 415 2.23 23.72 20.69
CA GLU A 415 0.93 23.51 20.03
C GLU A 415 -0.16 22.98 20.99
N GLY A 416 0.16 22.78 22.27
CA GLY A 416 -0.77 22.24 23.27
C GLY A 416 -1.21 20.80 22.97
N ARG A 417 -0.38 20.02 22.28
CA ARG A 417 -0.67 18.63 21.98
C ARG A 417 -0.35 17.79 23.21
N GLU A 418 -1.38 17.21 23.80
CA GLU A 418 -1.21 16.25 24.90
C GLU A 418 -0.55 14.96 24.38
N ASP A 419 0.19 14.27 25.26
CA ASP A 419 0.73 12.93 25.03
C ASP A 419 -0.46 11.96 24.86
N ALA A 420 -0.60 11.35 23.68
CA ALA A 420 -1.64 10.39 23.35
C ALA A 420 -1.30 8.98 23.91
#